data_b30ad3bd5fd17cee5c1c2b682c69792b
#
_entry.id   b30ad3bd5fd17cee5c1c2b682c69792b
#
_cell.length_a   1.000
_cell.length_b   1.000
_cell.length_c   1.000
_cell.angle_alpha   90.00
_cell.angle_beta   90.00
_cell.angle_gamma   90.00
#
_symmetry.space_group_name_H-M   'P 1'
#
loop_
_entity.id
_entity.type
_entity.pdbx_description
1 polymer ?
#
loop_
_entity_poly.entity_id
_entity_poly.type
_entity_poly.pdbx_seq_one_letter_code
_entity_poly.pdbx_strand_id
1 'polypeptide(L)'
;MSTRFKYLNVVDIYMSFIEKQRHGKRYYYYLVKNVRISPTKAKKVRIFLGREVPEHKELQKYFLEIEKKAISEYSGKWLSKELIERLEDLRASVVVFHKTPGDALPKDFLVRYTYNTNAIEGNKLTLRQTALVLSDKIAPEGARTNDVIEALNSLDAWEFVKIYKGKLNKKFVCKVQYEITKNTSCRIQGDYRDSEVRILGSEHIPPKPSEIPILMQKLFEEYNKLKKELHPIELATLIHNKLVKIHPFTDGNGRTSRLLMNWILQRNRFPAVIIEVINKEKYYKCIEHADKGDQKYFTVFLAEQMLKQYTIVLPT
;
A
#
# COMPACT_ATOMS: atom_id res chain seq x y z
N MET A 1 -26.25 -14.30 23.97
CA MET A 1 -25.83 -15.15 22.83
C MET A 1 -25.85 -14.28 21.57
N SER A 2 -24.69 -14.04 21.01
CA SER A 2 -24.51 -13.23 19.79
C SER A 2 -24.67 -14.15 18.59
N THR A 3 -25.75 -14.02 17.86
CA THR A 3 -25.99 -14.78 16.62
C THR A 3 -25.15 -14.11 15.52
N ARG A 4 -24.02 -14.72 15.19
CA ARG A 4 -23.25 -14.39 13.99
C ARG A 4 -24.03 -14.86 12.77
N PHE A 5 -24.68 -13.95 12.06
CA PHE A 5 -25.24 -14.26 10.75
C PHE A 5 -24.10 -14.38 9.72
N LYS A 6 -23.90 -15.63 9.24
CA LYS A 6 -23.05 -16.00 8.12
C LYS A 6 -23.80 -15.75 6.80
N TYR A 7 -24.07 -14.52 6.45
CA TYR A 7 -24.50 -14.14 5.09
C TYR A 7 -23.90 -12.79 4.77
N LEU A 8 -22.76 -12.81 4.12
CA LEU A 8 -22.29 -11.71 3.27
C LEU A 8 -21.00 -12.15 2.57
N ASN A 9 -21.17 -12.94 1.50
CA ASN A 9 -20.24 -12.93 0.38
C ASN A 9 -20.55 -11.67 -0.42
N VAL A 10 -19.96 -10.57 -0.10
CA VAL A 10 -19.58 -9.40 -0.91
C VAL A 10 -19.13 -8.33 0.09
N VAL A 11 -17.83 -8.03 0.06
CA VAL A 11 -17.18 -6.97 0.84
C VAL A 11 -17.14 -7.27 2.34
N ASP A 12 -16.05 -7.87 2.80
CA ASP A 12 -15.60 -7.75 4.19
C ASP A 12 -15.42 -6.25 4.51
N ILE A 13 -16.51 -5.62 4.85
CA ILE A 13 -16.53 -4.30 5.46
C ILE A 13 -15.94 -4.53 6.85
N TYR A 14 -14.69 -4.24 7.00
CA TYR A 14 -13.85 -4.47 8.15
C TYR A 14 -14.61 -4.41 9.46
N MET A 15 -14.94 -5.61 10.01
CA MET A 15 -15.43 -5.81 11.37
C MET A 15 -16.63 -4.98 11.82
N SER A 16 -17.52 -4.58 10.91
CA SER A 16 -18.87 -4.13 11.29
C SER A 16 -19.78 -5.34 11.47
N PHE A 17 -20.60 -5.34 12.50
CA PHE A 17 -21.54 -6.41 12.80
C PHE A 17 -22.87 -5.85 13.29
N ILE A 18 -23.95 -6.63 13.14
CA ILE A 18 -25.25 -6.24 13.65
C ILE A 18 -25.37 -6.72 15.10
N GLU A 19 -25.57 -5.76 16.01
CA GLU A 19 -25.82 -5.99 17.43
C GLU A 19 -27.31 -5.89 17.68
N LYS A 20 -27.92 -6.95 18.30
CA LYS A 20 -29.30 -6.94 18.74
C LYS A 20 -29.34 -6.60 20.22
N GLN A 21 -30.03 -5.53 20.58
CA GLN A 21 -30.21 -5.10 21.97
C GLN A 21 -31.68 -5.20 22.39
N ARG A 22 -31.91 -5.64 23.64
CA ARG A 22 -33.24 -5.70 24.23
C ARG A 22 -33.49 -4.49 25.14
N HIS A 23 -34.54 -3.74 24.85
CA HIS A 23 -35.02 -2.66 25.71
C HIS A 23 -36.44 -2.99 26.17
N GLY A 24 -36.60 -3.40 27.43
CA GLY A 24 -37.85 -3.92 27.97
C GLY A 24 -38.31 -5.18 27.23
N LYS A 25 -39.53 -5.15 26.64
CA LYS A 25 -40.10 -6.25 25.84
C LYS A 25 -39.74 -6.20 24.35
N ARG A 26 -39.00 -5.17 23.89
CA ARG A 26 -38.71 -4.93 22.46
C ARG A 26 -37.25 -5.17 22.14
N TYR A 27 -36.98 -5.56 20.89
CA TYR A 27 -35.63 -5.69 20.34
C TYR A 27 -35.35 -4.56 19.36
N TYR A 28 -34.07 -4.12 19.34
CA TYR A 28 -33.57 -3.10 18.43
C TYR A 28 -32.25 -3.54 17.84
N TYR A 29 -31.99 -3.15 16.61
CA TYR A 29 -30.80 -3.53 15.87
C TYR A 29 -29.92 -2.31 15.65
N TYR A 30 -28.62 -2.53 15.77
CA TYR A 30 -27.58 -1.52 15.55
C TYR A 30 -26.51 -2.11 14.64
N LEU A 31 -26.06 -1.31 13.65
CA LEU A 31 -24.82 -1.57 12.97
C LEU A 31 -23.70 -1.06 13.87
N VAL A 32 -22.73 -1.91 14.18
CA VAL A 32 -21.65 -1.62 15.13
C VAL A 32 -20.30 -1.83 14.46
N LYS A 33 -19.41 -0.88 14.63
CA LYS A 33 -18.00 -0.97 14.23
C LYS A 33 -17.11 -0.66 15.41
N ASN A 34 -16.11 -1.51 15.63
CA ASN A 34 -15.03 -1.22 16.59
C ASN A 34 -13.96 -0.40 15.88
N VAL A 35 -13.79 0.84 16.29
CA VAL A 35 -12.78 1.77 15.77
C VAL A 35 -11.64 1.86 16.75
N ARG A 36 -10.43 1.64 16.28
CA ARG A 36 -9.24 1.85 17.07
C ARG A 36 -8.81 3.30 16.96
N ILE A 37 -8.98 4.08 18.04
CA ILE A 37 -8.64 5.51 18.08
C ILE A 37 -7.20 5.79 18.51
N SER A 38 -6.54 4.80 19.09
CA SER A 38 -5.10 4.83 19.41
C SER A 38 -4.59 3.39 19.60
N PRO A 39 -3.28 3.17 19.74
CA PRO A 39 -2.69 1.84 19.97
C PRO A 39 -3.33 1.07 21.13
N THR A 40 -3.78 1.80 22.15
CA THR A 40 -4.32 1.22 23.40
C THR A 40 -5.81 1.42 23.59
N LYS A 41 -6.49 2.20 22.71
CA LYS A 41 -7.88 2.60 22.90
C LYS A 41 -8.74 2.29 21.66
N ALA A 42 -9.82 1.55 21.88
CA ALA A 42 -10.84 1.30 20.89
C ALA A 42 -12.18 1.92 21.33
N LYS A 43 -12.98 2.39 20.38
CA LYS A 43 -14.32 2.92 20.58
C LYS A 43 -15.31 2.14 19.73
N LYS A 44 -16.48 1.83 20.28
CA LYS A 44 -17.59 1.29 19.51
C LYS A 44 -18.38 2.46 18.90
N VAL A 45 -18.40 2.49 17.57
CA VAL A 45 -19.31 3.37 16.81
C VAL A 45 -20.58 2.58 16.52
N ARG A 46 -21.75 3.19 16.70
CA ARG A 46 -23.05 2.55 16.48
C ARG A 46 -23.94 3.44 15.62
N ILE A 47 -24.69 2.78 14.73
CA ILE A 47 -25.80 3.37 13.99
C ILE A 47 -27.04 2.54 14.29
N PHE A 48 -28.11 3.21 14.59
CA PHE A 48 -29.41 2.60 14.85
C PHE A 48 -30.06 2.17 13.53
N LEU A 49 -30.43 0.89 13.42
CA LEU A 49 -31.06 0.31 12.23
C LEU A 49 -32.60 0.22 12.36
N GLY A 50 -33.13 0.27 13.58
CA GLY A 50 -34.57 0.13 13.81
C GLY A 50 -34.94 -1.13 14.59
N ARG A 51 -36.20 -1.56 14.44
CA ARG A 51 -36.74 -2.78 15.07
C ARG A 51 -36.51 -4.03 14.24
N GLU A 52 -36.17 -3.85 12.98
CA GLU A 52 -35.85 -4.90 12.02
C GLU A 52 -34.53 -4.55 11.33
N VAL A 53 -33.85 -5.57 10.79
CA VAL A 53 -32.65 -5.34 10.01
C VAL A 53 -33.08 -4.93 8.60
N PRO A 54 -32.64 -3.74 8.09
CA PRO A 54 -33.01 -3.31 6.75
C PRO A 54 -32.53 -4.29 5.66
N GLU A 55 -33.19 -4.25 4.51
CA GLU A 55 -32.78 -5.04 3.34
C GLU A 55 -31.38 -4.66 2.85
N HIS A 56 -30.74 -5.58 2.13
CA HIS A 56 -29.34 -5.47 1.70
C HIS A 56 -29.00 -4.14 0.98
N LYS A 57 -29.90 -3.63 0.13
CA LYS A 57 -29.69 -2.34 -0.57
C LYS A 57 -29.69 -1.15 0.37
N GLU A 58 -30.53 -1.18 1.37
CA GLU A 58 -30.64 -0.11 2.37
C GLU A 58 -29.50 -0.20 3.39
N LEU A 59 -29.09 -1.40 3.78
CA LEU A 59 -27.92 -1.64 4.64
C LEU A 59 -26.63 -1.00 4.08
N GLN A 60 -26.46 -0.91 2.78
CA GLN A 60 -25.28 -0.28 2.17
C GLN A 60 -25.14 1.19 2.58
N LYS A 61 -26.24 1.94 2.72
CA LYS A 61 -26.21 3.33 3.20
C LYS A 61 -25.70 3.42 4.64
N TYR A 62 -26.17 2.52 5.50
CA TYR A 62 -25.71 2.47 6.90
C TYR A 62 -24.26 2.05 7.02
N PHE A 63 -23.77 1.19 6.12
CA PHE A 63 -22.34 0.86 6.06
C PHE A 63 -21.48 2.06 5.68
N LEU A 64 -21.89 2.86 4.69
CA LEU A 64 -21.18 4.08 4.35
C LEU A 64 -21.21 5.09 5.50
N GLU A 65 -22.35 5.23 6.17
CA GLU A 65 -22.49 6.13 7.31
C GLU A 65 -21.61 5.71 8.50
N ILE A 66 -21.56 4.40 8.84
CA ILE A 66 -20.71 3.93 9.96
C ILE A 66 -19.23 4.07 9.63
N GLU A 67 -18.83 3.92 8.37
CA GLU A 67 -17.46 4.18 7.93
C GLU A 67 -17.09 5.66 8.14
N LYS A 68 -17.91 6.59 7.66
CA LYS A 68 -17.72 8.04 7.89
C LYS A 68 -17.63 8.39 9.37
N LYS A 69 -18.53 7.84 10.17
CA LYS A 69 -18.53 8.05 11.62
C LYS A 69 -17.33 7.41 12.31
N ALA A 70 -16.86 6.25 11.82
CA ALA A 70 -15.67 5.60 12.29
C ALA A 70 -14.40 6.41 11.97
N ILE A 71 -14.33 6.95 10.74
CA ILE A 71 -13.24 7.81 10.29
C ILE A 71 -13.18 9.10 11.12
N SER A 72 -14.33 9.69 11.49
CA SER A 72 -14.37 10.89 12.33
C SER A 72 -13.78 10.68 13.73
N GLU A 73 -13.70 9.44 14.21
CA GLU A 73 -13.10 9.08 15.50
C GLU A 73 -11.63 8.66 15.37
N TYR A 74 -11.16 8.43 14.14
CA TYR A 74 -9.76 8.06 13.90
C TYR A 74 -8.88 9.32 13.85
N SER A 75 -7.85 9.36 14.65
CA SER A 75 -6.78 10.34 14.51
C SER A 75 -5.56 9.65 13.93
N GLY A 76 -5.18 10.01 12.71
CA GLY A 76 -3.92 9.57 12.11
C GLY A 76 -2.73 9.99 12.97
N LYS A 77 -1.66 9.22 12.88
CA LYS A 77 -0.41 9.60 13.55
C LYS A 77 0.28 10.75 12.80
N TRP A 78 0.21 10.73 11.47
CA TRP A 78 0.86 11.68 10.57
C TRP A 78 -0.09 12.36 9.58
N LEU A 79 -1.27 11.77 9.32
CA LEU A 79 -2.30 12.32 8.45
C LEU A 79 -3.27 13.21 9.24
N SER A 80 -3.68 14.31 8.63
CA SER A 80 -4.79 15.10 9.16
C SER A 80 -6.12 14.36 8.98
N LYS A 81 -7.11 14.70 9.80
CA LYS A 81 -8.45 14.13 9.72
C LYS A 81 -9.07 14.35 8.34
N GLU A 82 -8.96 15.56 7.80
CA GLU A 82 -9.48 15.91 6.47
C GLU A 82 -8.85 15.03 5.37
N LEU A 83 -7.54 14.81 5.44
CA LEU A 83 -6.85 13.99 4.44
C LEU A 83 -7.27 12.53 4.55
N ILE A 84 -7.49 12.02 5.75
CA ILE A 84 -8.02 10.67 5.98
C ILE A 84 -9.43 10.54 5.40
N GLU A 85 -10.31 11.49 5.64
CA GLU A 85 -11.68 11.49 5.09
C GLU A 85 -11.66 11.38 3.56
N ARG A 86 -10.87 12.21 2.89
CA ARG A 86 -10.72 12.16 1.42
C ARG A 86 -10.17 10.82 0.92
N LEU A 87 -9.19 10.25 1.62
CA LEU A 87 -8.59 8.95 1.27
C LEU A 87 -9.60 7.81 1.45
N GLU A 88 -10.40 7.85 2.50
CA GLU A 88 -11.41 6.83 2.75
C GLU A 88 -12.60 6.94 1.78
N ASP A 89 -12.98 8.15 1.37
CA ASP A 89 -13.96 8.37 0.30
C ASP A 89 -13.45 7.79 -1.04
N LEU A 90 -12.17 8.02 -1.37
CA LEU A 90 -11.54 7.39 -2.52
C LEU A 90 -11.56 5.86 -2.42
N ARG A 91 -11.18 5.29 -1.27
CA ARG A 91 -11.21 3.84 -1.04
C ARG A 91 -12.62 3.27 -1.22
N ALA A 92 -13.61 3.93 -0.67
CA ALA A 92 -15.02 3.52 -0.80
C ALA A 92 -15.47 3.54 -2.27
N SER A 93 -15.11 4.57 -3.03
CA SER A 93 -15.42 4.69 -4.45
C SER A 93 -14.79 3.54 -5.26
N VAL A 94 -13.51 3.25 -5.03
CA VAL A 94 -12.82 2.13 -5.69
C VAL A 94 -13.51 0.79 -5.39
N VAL A 95 -13.93 0.56 -4.16
CA VAL A 95 -14.61 -0.69 -3.77
C VAL A 95 -16.01 -0.82 -4.41
N VAL A 96 -16.73 0.30 -4.57
CA VAL A 96 -18.07 0.30 -5.19
C VAL A 96 -18.01 0.00 -6.70
N PHE A 97 -17.05 0.61 -7.40
CA PHE A 97 -16.95 0.49 -8.86
C PHE A 97 -16.20 -0.75 -9.34
N HIS A 98 -15.37 -1.36 -8.48
CA HIS A 98 -14.50 -2.46 -8.86
C HIS A 98 -14.57 -3.60 -7.85
N LYS A 99 -14.68 -4.84 -8.36
CA LYS A 99 -14.72 -6.05 -7.51
C LYS A 99 -13.43 -6.23 -6.70
N THR A 100 -12.31 -5.80 -7.28
CA THR A 100 -11.00 -5.81 -6.60
C THR A 100 -10.27 -4.49 -6.85
N PRO A 101 -9.40 -4.02 -5.95
CA PRO A 101 -8.58 -2.83 -6.18
C PRO A 101 -7.69 -2.90 -7.42
N GLY A 102 -7.33 -4.11 -7.87
CA GLY A 102 -6.57 -4.34 -9.10
C GLY A 102 -7.38 -4.05 -10.37
N ASP A 103 -8.71 -4.24 -10.31
CA ASP A 103 -9.61 -3.95 -11.45
C ASP A 103 -9.82 -2.44 -11.64
N ALA A 104 -9.48 -1.64 -10.61
CA ALA A 104 -9.58 -0.18 -10.63
C ALA A 104 -8.38 0.53 -11.27
N LEU A 105 -7.36 -0.23 -11.71
CA LEU A 105 -6.18 0.38 -12.31
C LEU A 105 -6.50 0.94 -13.71
N PRO A 106 -6.03 2.16 -14.03
CA PRO A 106 -6.07 2.66 -15.39
C PRO A 106 -5.41 1.67 -16.36
N LYS A 107 -5.89 1.59 -17.60
CA LYS A 107 -5.38 0.66 -18.64
C LYS A 107 -3.87 0.78 -18.85
N ASP A 108 -3.33 1.99 -18.71
CA ASP A 108 -1.91 2.31 -18.86
C ASP A 108 -1.10 2.25 -17.55
N PHE A 109 -1.75 1.88 -16.43
CA PHE A 109 -1.12 1.94 -15.10
C PHE A 109 0.20 1.18 -15.05
N LEU A 110 0.24 -0.07 -15.54
CA LEU A 110 1.46 -0.89 -15.46
C LEU A 110 2.61 -0.33 -16.29
N VAL A 111 2.31 0.25 -17.45
CA VAL A 111 3.32 0.93 -18.28
C VAL A 111 3.89 2.14 -17.52
N ARG A 112 3.01 2.98 -16.97
CA ARG A 112 3.43 4.17 -16.21
C ARG A 112 4.15 3.80 -14.92
N TYR A 113 3.67 2.79 -14.19
CA TYR A 113 4.33 2.30 -12.99
C TYR A 113 5.75 1.80 -13.30
N THR A 114 5.87 0.93 -14.31
CA THR A 114 7.17 0.36 -14.72
C THR A 114 8.14 1.44 -15.17
N TYR A 115 7.68 2.36 -16.02
CA TYR A 115 8.48 3.50 -16.45
C TYR A 115 9.00 4.31 -15.25
N ASN A 116 8.10 4.77 -14.40
CA ASN A 116 8.48 5.67 -13.31
C ASN A 116 9.37 4.98 -12.28
N THR A 117 9.05 3.73 -11.87
CA THR A 117 9.83 3.03 -10.86
C THR A 117 11.24 2.72 -11.31
N ASN A 118 11.47 2.45 -12.60
CA ASN A 118 12.79 2.21 -13.15
C ASN A 118 13.54 3.52 -13.48
N ALA A 119 12.85 4.53 -14.00
CA ALA A 119 13.46 5.83 -14.29
C ALA A 119 13.98 6.54 -13.02
N ILE A 120 13.34 6.37 -11.87
CA ILE A 120 13.85 6.83 -10.57
C ILE A 120 15.23 6.23 -10.28
N GLU A 121 15.46 4.97 -10.64
CA GLU A 121 16.74 4.26 -10.44
C GLU A 121 17.74 4.49 -11.59
N GLY A 122 17.38 5.28 -12.60
CA GLY A 122 18.29 5.67 -13.68
C GLY A 122 18.16 4.87 -14.97
N ASN A 123 17.14 4.02 -15.11
CA ASN A 123 16.77 3.40 -16.37
C ASN A 123 16.47 4.45 -17.43
N LYS A 124 16.89 4.24 -18.66
CA LYS A 124 16.86 5.24 -19.75
C LYS A 124 15.71 5.06 -20.74
N LEU A 125 14.91 4.01 -20.59
CA LEU A 125 13.72 3.85 -21.44
C LEU A 125 12.76 5.03 -21.25
N THR A 126 12.23 5.56 -22.35
CA THR A 126 11.13 6.51 -22.32
C THR A 126 9.81 5.78 -21.99
N LEU A 127 8.76 6.52 -21.64
CA LEU A 127 7.44 5.95 -21.41
C LEU A 127 6.95 5.15 -22.64
N ARG A 128 7.14 5.70 -23.85
CA ARG A 128 6.79 5.01 -25.12
C ARG A 128 7.58 3.73 -25.33
N GLN A 129 8.90 3.76 -25.09
CA GLN A 129 9.75 2.58 -25.17
C GLN A 129 9.36 1.51 -24.14
N THR A 130 9.03 1.93 -22.91
CA THR A 130 8.50 1.01 -21.90
C THR A 130 7.21 0.37 -22.36
N ALA A 131 6.30 1.12 -22.99
CA ALA A 131 5.08 0.56 -23.55
C ALA A 131 5.37 -0.51 -24.61
N LEU A 132 6.29 -0.25 -25.56
CA LEU A 132 6.70 -1.23 -26.59
C LEU A 132 7.26 -2.52 -25.94
N VAL A 133 8.14 -2.38 -24.92
CA VAL A 133 8.71 -3.54 -24.22
C VAL A 133 7.64 -4.36 -23.53
N LEU A 134 6.68 -3.71 -22.85
CA LEU A 134 5.68 -4.43 -22.06
C LEU A 134 4.55 -5.02 -22.92
N SER A 135 4.06 -4.26 -23.92
CA SER A 135 2.91 -4.69 -24.74
C SER A 135 3.33 -5.61 -25.88
N ASP A 136 4.34 -5.19 -26.63
CA ASP A 136 4.69 -5.84 -27.89
C ASP A 136 5.90 -6.78 -27.77
N LYS A 137 6.57 -6.79 -26.60
CA LYS A 137 7.80 -7.54 -26.34
C LYS A 137 8.96 -7.19 -27.30
N ILE A 138 8.97 -5.94 -27.78
CA ILE A 138 9.97 -5.42 -28.69
C ILE A 138 11.01 -4.64 -27.90
N ALA A 139 12.28 -4.97 -28.06
CA ALA A 139 13.39 -4.17 -27.56
C ALA A 139 13.58 -2.95 -28.46
N PRO A 140 13.47 -1.71 -27.95
CA PRO A 140 13.68 -0.53 -28.77
C PRO A 140 15.12 -0.44 -29.26
N GLU A 141 15.33 0.06 -30.49
CA GLU A 141 16.65 0.29 -31.04
C GLU A 141 17.47 1.21 -30.13
N GLY A 142 18.72 0.86 -29.88
CA GLY A 142 19.63 1.59 -29.01
C GLY A 142 19.35 1.47 -27.51
N ALA A 143 18.32 0.74 -27.11
CA ALA A 143 18.05 0.49 -25.68
C ALA A 143 19.13 -0.42 -25.07
N ARG A 144 19.54 -0.13 -23.84
CA ARG A 144 20.45 -1.00 -23.11
C ARG A 144 19.70 -2.29 -22.74
N THR A 145 20.32 -3.43 -22.96
CA THR A 145 19.74 -4.74 -22.61
C THR A 145 19.25 -4.78 -21.16
N ASN A 146 20.04 -4.24 -20.22
CA ASN A 146 19.68 -4.22 -18.80
C ASN A 146 18.41 -3.40 -18.55
N ASP A 147 18.23 -2.24 -19.24
CA ASP A 147 17.04 -1.39 -19.11
C ASP A 147 15.76 -2.14 -19.56
N VAL A 148 15.85 -2.92 -20.64
CA VAL A 148 14.76 -3.76 -21.14
C VAL A 148 14.41 -4.88 -20.15
N ILE A 149 15.43 -5.57 -19.62
CA ILE A 149 15.27 -6.63 -18.63
C ILE A 149 14.61 -6.08 -17.37
N GLU A 150 15.04 -4.93 -16.85
CA GLU A 150 14.46 -4.30 -15.69
C GLU A 150 12.97 -3.94 -15.89
N ALA A 151 12.60 -3.49 -17.09
CA ALA A 151 11.19 -3.19 -17.40
C ALA A 151 10.33 -4.47 -17.36
N LEU A 152 10.79 -5.57 -17.97
CA LEU A 152 10.10 -6.86 -17.94
C LEU A 152 10.03 -7.42 -16.52
N ASN A 153 11.12 -7.35 -15.78
CA ASN A 153 11.20 -7.81 -14.39
C ASN A 153 10.21 -7.02 -13.48
N SER A 154 10.06 -5.71 -13.72
CA SER A 154 9.12 -4.90 -12.93
C SER A 154 7.67 -5.33 -13.15
N LEU A 155 7.31 -5.76 -14.37
CA LEU A 155 5.99 -6.33 -14.67
C LEU A 155 5.82 -7.68 -13.96
N ASP A 156 6.80 -8.58 -14.08
CA ASP A 156 6.75 -9.90 -13.44
C ASP A 156 6.63 -9.78 -11.89
N ALA A 157 7.42 -8.88 -11.31
CA ALA A 157 7.37 -8.61 -9.88
C ALA A 157 5.99 -8.05 -9.45
N TRP A 158 5.40 -7.17 -10.27
CA TRP A 158 4.04 -6.67 -10.02
C TRP A 158 3.01 -7.79 -10.03
N GLU A 159 3.00 -8.63 -11.07
CA GLU A 159 2.05 -9.75 -11.16
C GLU A 159 2.24 -10.75 -10.01
N PHE A 160 3.47 -11.05 -9.62
CA PHE A 160 3.74 -11.87 -8.45
C PHE A 160 3.17 -11.27 -7.16
N VAL A 161 3.39 -9.98 -6.91
CA VAL A 161 2.92 -9.29 -5.69
C VAL A 161 1.41 -9.16 -5.66
N LYS A 162 0.76 -8.90 -6.80
CA LYS A 162 -0.69 -8.78 -6.94
C LYS A 162 -1.44 -10.02 -6.45
N ILE A 163 -0.93 -11.20 -6.74
CA ILE A 163 -1.57 -12.47 -6.37
C ILE A 163 -1.14 -12.99 -4.99
N TYR A 164 -0.07 -12.44 -4.40
CA TYR A 164 0.46 -12.92 -3.13
C TYR A 164 -0.45 -12.62 -1.95
N LYS A 165 -0.97 -13.66 -1.29
CA LYS A 165 -1.87 -13.58 -0.13
C LYS A 165 -1.19 -13.87 1.21
N GLY A 166 0.11 -14.19 1.19
CA GLY A 166 0.88 -14.59 2.38
C GLY A 166 1.22 -13.43 3.33
N LYS A 167 2.13 -13.71 4.26
CA LYS A 167 2.62 -12.76 5.27
C LYS A 167 3.84 -11.99 4.74
N LEU A 168 4.05 -10.76 5.24
CA LEU A 168 5.31 -10.06 5.06
C LEU A 168 6.40 -10.77 5.88
N ASN A 169 7.38 -11.35 5.19
CA ASN A 169 8.50 -12.09 5.79
C ASN A 169 9.72 -12.10 4.85
N LYS A 170 10.87 -12.64 5.31
CA LYS A 170 12.10 -12.74 4.52
C LYS A 170 11.84 -13.38 3.14
N LYS A 171 11.19 -14.56 3.11
CA LYS A 171 10.94 -15.31 1.87
C LYS A 171 10.18 -14.47 0.82
N PHE A 172 9.18 -13.73 1.25
CA PHE A 172 8.40 -12.87 0.36
C PHE A 172 9.23 -11.70 -0.15
N VAL A 173 9.90 -10.95 0.73
CA VAL A 173 10.67 -9.76 0.35
C VAL A 173 11.84 -10.13 -0.56
N CYS A 174 12.56 -11.22 -0.24
CA CYS A 174 13.64 -11.74 -1.09
C CYS A 174 13.11 -12.21 -2.47
N LYS A 175 11.94 -12.85 -2.52
CA LYS A 175 11.34 -13.24 -3.81
C LYS A 175 10.93 -12.03 -4.64
N VAL A 176 10.39 -10.97 -4.02
CA VAL A 176 10.10 -9.70 -4.73
C VAL A 176 11.38 -9.11 -5.32
N GLN A 177 12.45 -9.03 -4.54
CA GLN A 177 13.72 -8.51 -5.02
C GLN A 177 14.30 -9.41 -6.14
N TYR A 178 14.20 -10.72 -6.02
CA TYR A 178 14.59 -11.65 -7.08
C TYR A 178 13.85 -11.35 -8.39
N GLU A 179 12.53 -11.22 -8.35
CA GLU A 179 11.74 -10.91 -9.54
C GLU A 179 12.17 -9.58 -10.19
N ILE A 180 12.53 -8.59 -9.37
CA ILE A 180 12.99 -7.27 -9.84
C ILE A 180 14.37 -7.35 -10.48
N THR A 181 15.28 -8.24 -10.00
CA THR A 181 16.69 -8.21 -10.38
C THR A 181 17.16 -9.44 -11.17
N LYS A 182 16.29 -10.44 -11.38
CA LYS A 182 16.64 -11.64 -12.15
C LYS A 182 17.15 -11.26 -13.54
N ASN A 183 18.18 -11.98 -14.01
CA ASN A 183 18.79 -11.76 -15.33
C ASN A 183 19.42 -10.36 -15.53
N THR A 184 19.57 -9.55 -14.48
CA THR A 184 20.35 -8.31 -14.52
C THR A 184 21.77 -8.55 -14.04
N SER A 185 22.60 -7.50 -14.03
CA SER A 185 23.95 -7.53 -13.47
C SER A 185 23.99 -7.54 -11.92
N CYS A 186 22.87 -7.62 -11.24
CA CYS A 186 22.81 -7.66 -9.78
C CYS A 186 23.53 -8.92 -9.24
N ARG A 187 24.53 -8.73 -8.36
CA ARG A 187 25.40 -9.78 -7.88
C ARG A 187 24.67 -10.81 -6.99
N ILE A 188 23.81 -10.35 -6.09
CA ILE A 188 23.03 -11.22 -5.21
C ILE A 188 21.56 -10.99 -5.47
N GLN A 189 20.89 -12.01 -5.99
CA GLN A 189 19.47 -11.97 -6.34
C GLN A 189 18.69 -12.88 -5.39
N GLY A 190 17.68 -12.33 -4.73
CA GLY A 190 16.80 -13.09 -3.86
C GLY A 190 17.36 -13.39 -2.46
N ASP A 191 18.43 -12.74 -2.04
CA ASP A 191 18.95 -12.80 -0.67
C ASP A 191 19.58 -11.46 -0.24
N TYR A 192 19.84 -11.32 1.04
CA TYR A 192 20.47 -10.13 1.61
C TYR A 192 21.93 -10.00 1.15
N ARG A 193 22.39 -8.76 1.06
CA ARG A 193 23.79 -8.47 0.75
C ARG A 193 24.74 -8.96 1.84
N ASP A 194 25.92 -9.35 1.42
CA ASP A 194 27.04 -9.84 2.23
C ASP A 194 28.17 -8.82 2.37
N SER A 195 28.03 -7.66 1.74
CA SER A 195 29.04 -6.61 1.70
C SER A 195 28.44 -5.24 2.07
N GLU A 196 29.28 -4.32 2.54
CA GLU A 196 28.90 -2.95 2.78
C GLU A 196 28.57 -2.24 1.46
N VAL A 197 27.60 -1.33 1.51
CA VAL A 197 27.17 -0.52 0.36
C VAL A 197 27.08 0.94 0.77
N ARG A 198 27.14 1.81 -0.24
CA ARG A 198 26.86 3.25 -0.10
C ARG A 198 25.71 3.60 -1.02
N ILE A 199 24.82 4.46 -0.55
CA ILE A 199 23.72 4.99 -1.36
C ILE A 199 24.23 6.28 -2.02
N LEU A 200 24.29 6.25 -3.34
CA LEU A 200 24.79 7.42 -4.11
C LEU A 200 23.88 8.63 -3.87
N GLY A 201 24.48 9.75 -3.48
CA GLY A 201 23.75 10.99 -3.21
C GLY A 201 23.02 11.04 -1.85
N SER A 202 23.27 10.09 -0.95
CA SER A 202 22.70 10.07 0.42
C SER A 202 23.81 10.12 1.48
N GLU A 203 23.57 10.88 2.54
CA GLU A 203 24.41 10.88 3.74
C GLU A 203 24.18 9.63 4.63
N HIS A 204 23.06 8.94 4.41
CA HIS A 204 22.71 7.76 5.18
C HIS A 204 23.70 6.61 4.87
N ILE A 205 24.26 6.04 5.93
CA ILE A 205 25.11 4.86 5.87
C ILE A 205 24.25 3.64 6.25
N PRO A 206 24.00 2.72 5.29
CA PRO A 206 23.26 1.50 5.61
C PRO A 206 23.99 0.64 6.66
N PRO A 207 23.23 -0.14 7.46
CA PRO A 207 23.80 -1.01 8.50
C PRO A 207 24.76 -2.06 7.90
N LYS A 208 25.62 -2.64 8.76
CA LYS A 208 26.52 -3.73 8.34
C LYS A 208 25.73 -4.96 7.89
N PRO A 209 26.26 -5.78 6.97
CA PRO A 209 25.59 -7.00 6.51
C PRO A 209 25.14 -7.93 7.64
N SER A 210 25.94 -8.08 8.68
CA SER A 210 25.62 -8.92 9.85
C SER A 210 24.40 -8.45 10.64
N GLU A 211 24.03 -7.18 10.55
CA GLU A 211 22.88 -6.59 11.25
C GLU A 211 21.56 -6.75 10.48
N ILE A 212 21.64 -6.95 9.15
CA ILE A 212 20.48 -6.98 8.27
C ILE A 212 19.43 -8.01 8.71
N PRO A 213 19.77 -9.28 9.01
CA PRO A 213 18.77 -10.28 9.39
C PRO A 213 17.95 -9.87 10.62
N ILE A 214 18.61 -9.29 11.62
CA ILE A 214 17.95 -8.83 12.85
C ILE A 214 17.06 -7.61 12.59
N LEU A 215 17.55 -6.64 11.79
CA LEU A 215 16.77 -5.44 11.44
C LEU A 215 15.56 -5.78 10.59
N MET A 216 15.70 -6.69 9.64
CA MET A 216 14.58 -7.15 8.82
C MET A 216 13.55 -7.93 9.65
N GLN A 217 14.00 -8.77 10.59
CA GLN A 217 13.08 -9.45 11.51
C GLN A 217 12.28 -8.44 12.34
N LYS A 218 12.93 -7.42 12.90
CA LYS A 218 12.27 -6.33 13.63
C LYS A 218 11.26 -5.59 12.75
N LEU A 219 11.57 -5.35 11.46
CA LEU A 219 10.65 -4.73 10.50
C LEU A 219 9.38 -5.58 10.31
N PHE A 220 9.51 -6.90 10.19
CA PHE A 220 8.34 -7.79 10.04
C PHE A 220 7.47 -7.84 11.30
N GLU A 221 8.08 -7.85 12.48
CA GLU A 221 7.38 -7.79 13.77
C GLU A 221 6.63 -6.47 13.91
N GLU A 222 7.28 -5.36 13.60
CA GLU A 222 6.69 -4.02 13.65
C GLU A 222 5.53 -3.88 12.66
N TYR A 223 5.66 -4.36 11.43
CA TYR A 223 4.54 -4.43 10.49
C TYR A 223 3.36 -5.20 11.08
N ASN A 224 3.60 -6.37 11.68
CA ASN A 224 2.53 -7.20 12.26
C ASN A 224 1.83 -6.52 13.44
N LYS A 225 2.57 -5.74 14.22
CA LYS A 225 2.03 -4.92 15.31
C LYS A 225 1.23 -3.74 14.77
N LEU A 226 1.84 -2.93 13.90
CA LEU A 226 1.31 -1.65 13.48
C LEU A 226 0.20 -1.73 12.41
N LYS A 227 0.07 -2.84 11.69
CA LYS A 227 -1.01 -3.02 10.69
C LYS A 227 -2.43 -2.96 11.27
N LYS A 228 -2.56 -3.03 12.61
CA LYS A 228 -3.83 -2.86 13.32
C LYS A 228 -3.95 -1.48 13.98
N GLU A 229 -2.92 -0.67 13.93
CA GLU A 229 -2.82 0.58 14.67
C GLU A 229 -2.76 1.80 13.75
N LEU A 230 -2.02 1.70 12.66
CA LEU A 230 -1.83 2.79 11.70
C LEU A 230 -2.83 2.74 10.55
N HIS A 231 -3.12 3.91 10.00
CA HIS A 231 -3.81 4.02 8.71
C HIS A 231 -2.96 3.33 7.62
N PRO A 232 -3.57 2.63 6.64
CA PRO A 232 -2.82 1.90 5.62
C PRO A 232 -1.78 2.72 4.86
N ILE A 233 -2.06 4.00 4.58
CA ILE A 233 -1.10 4.92 3.96
C ILE A 233 0.11 5.16 4.88
N GLU A 234 -0.13 5.39 6.18
CA GLU A 234 0.92 5.58 7.18
C GLU A 234 1.78 4.32 7.34
N LEU A 235 1.15 3.16 7.39
CA LEU A 235 1.85 1.87 7.46
C LEU A 235 2.71 1.62 6.21
N ALA A 236 2.15 1.88 5.03
CA ALA A 236 2.83 1.65 3.76
C ALA A 236 4.10 2.52 3.64
N THR A 237 4.00 3.81 3.98
CA THR A 237 5.16 4.72 3.96
C THR A 237 6.19 4.40 5.03
N LEU A 238 5.77 3.99 6.22
CA LEU A 238 6.68 3.58 7.30
C LEU A 238 7.51 2.36 6.90
N ILE A 239 6.85 1.31 6.40
CA ILE A 239 7.54 0.06 5.98
C ILE A 239 8.46 0.33 4.79
N HIS A 240 8.01 1.14 3.83
CA HIS A 240 8.84 1.59 2.72
C HIS A 240 10.14 2.24 3.21
N ASN A 241 10.04 3.27 4.07
CA ASN A 241 11.21 4.01 4.54
C ASN A 241 12.16 3.13 5.37
N LYS A 242 11.62 2.29 6.24
CA LYS A 242 12.45 1.36 7.01
C LYS A 242 13.21 0.37 6.12
N LEU A 243 12.59 -0.14 5.06
CA LEU A 243 13.26 -1.03 4.12
C LEU A 243 14.37 -0.29 3.34
N VAL A 244 14.08 0.93 2.86
CA VAL A 244 15.08 1.79 2.20
C VAL A 244 16.25 2.07 3.14
N LYS A 245 15.98 2.37 4.42
CA LYS A 245 16.99 2.65 5.43
C LYS A 245 17.86 1.44 5.76
N ILE A 246 17.27 0.26 5.91
CA ILE A 246 18.04 -1.00 6.13
C ILE A 246 18.87 -1.33 4.89
N HIS A 247 18.35 -1.03 3.70
CA HIS A 247 19.02 -1.28 2.42
C HIS A 247 19.56 -2.71 2.32
N PRO A 248 18.70 -3.74 2.44
CA PRO A 248 19.13 -5.11 2.67
C PRO A 248 19.75 -5.79 1.45
N PHE A 249 19.64 -5.23 0.26
CA PHE A 249 20.07 -5.85 -1.00
C PHE A 249 21.23 -5.11 -1.66
N THR A 250 21.93 -5.80 -2.57
CA THR A 250 22.98 -5.18 -3.40
C THR A 250 22.39 -4.24 -4.45
N ASP A 251 21.17 -4.54 -4.94
CA ASP A 251 20.40 -3.73 -5.86
C ASP A 251 18.90 -3.98 -5.70
N GLY A 252 18.07 -3.09 -6.27
CA GLY A 252 16.61 -3.22 -6.28
C GLY A 252 15.93 -2.79 -4.98
N ASN A 253 16.63 -2.18 -4.02
CA ASN A 253 16.03 -1.75 -2.74
C ASN A 253 14.88 -0.75 -2.92
N GLY A 254 15.05 0.28 -3.73
CA GLY A 254 14.01 1.28 -3.99
C GLY A 254 12.79 0.68 -4.71
N ARG A 255 13.02 -0.12 -5.75
CA ARG A 255 11.96 -0.82 -6.52
C ARG A 255 11.18 -1.79 -5.63
N THR A 256 11.89 -2.59 -4.82
CA THR A 256 11.28 -3.50 -3.83
C THR A 256 10.44 -2.73 -2.81
N SER A 257 10.94 -1.63 -2.27
CA SER A 257 10.22 -0.82 -1.26
C SER A 257 8.94 -0.21 -1.82
N ARG A 258 8.99 0.35 -3.04
CA ARG A 258 7.81 0.92 -3.72
C ARG A 258 6.78 -0.16 -4.07
N LEU A 259 7.21 -1.35 -4.45
CA LEU A 259 6.30 -2.45 -4.75
C LEU A 259 5.64 -3.01 -3.48
N LEU A 260 6.39 -3.18 -2.39
CA LEU A 260 5.83 -3.59 -1.09
C LEU A 260 4.89 -2.53 -0.49
N MET A 261 5.18 -1.25 -0.69
CA MET A 261 4.27 -0.16 -0.33
C MET A 261 2.93 -0.34 -1.03
N ASN A 262 2.92 -0.58 -2.33
CA ASN A 262 1.71 -0.84 -3.11
C ASN A 262 1.02 -2.15 -2.69
N TRP A 263 1.76 -3.19 -2.33
CA TRP A 263 1.18 -4.42 -1.78
C TRP A 263 0.43 -4.16 -0.47
N ILE A 264 0.97 -3.33 0.43
CA ILE A 264 0.28 -2.96 1.67
C ILE A 264 -1.00 -2.19 1.38
N LEU A 265 -0.96 -1.22 0.44
CA LEU A 265 -2.12 -0.43 0.03
C LEU A 265 -3.24 -1.33 -0.52
N GLN A 266 -2.94 -2.19 -1.50
CA GLN A 266 -3.91 -3.07 -2.14
C GLN A 266 -4.52 -4.09 -1.18
N ARG A 267 -3.75 -4.63 -0.22
CA ARG A 267 -4.28 -5.50 0.84
C ARG A 267 -5.27 -4.81 1.76
N ASN A 268 -5.19 -3.50 1.85
CA ASN A 268 -6.12 -2.66 2.60
C ASN A 268 -7.15 -1.96 1.70
N ARG A 269 -7.33 -2.46 0.46
CA ARG A 269 -8.31 -1.97 -0.52
C ARG A 269 -8.10 -0.52 -0.97
N PHE A 270 -6.92 0.01 -0.77
CA PHE A 270 -6.51 1.24 -1.42
C PHE A 270 -6.00 0.93 -2.83
N PRO A 271 -6.23 1.83 -3.79
CA PRO A 271 -5.64 1.68 -5.11
C PRO A 271 -4.11 1.80 -5.02
N ALA A 272 -3.43 1.27 -6.02
CA ALA A 272 -1.98 1.41 -6.11
C ALA A 272 -1.60 2.83 -6.52
N VAL A 273 -0.41 3.28 -6.12
CA VAL A 273 0.08 4.64 -6.41
C VAL A 273 1.41 4.60 -7.15
N ILE A 274 1.58 5.51 -8.09
CA ILE A 274 2.83 5.73 -8.81
C ILE A 274 3.55 6.91 -8.17
N ILE A 275 4.80 6.70 -7.76
CA ILE A 275 5.72 7.81 -7.50
C ILE A 275 6.32 8.20 -8.85
N GLU A 276 5.90 9.34 -9.37
CA GLU A 276 6.32 9.80 -10.69
C GLU A 276 7.75 10.32 -10.66
N VAL A 277 8.55 9.99 -11.68
CA VAL A 277 9.97 10.41 -11.78
C VAL A 277 10.14 11.92 -11.76
N ILE A 278 9.17 12.68 -12.24
CA ILE A 278 9.16 14.15 -12.16
C ILE A 278 9.19 14.65 -10.71
N ASN A 279 8.71 13.86 -9.77
CA ASN A 279 8.69 14.13 -8.34
C ASN A 279 9.89 13.48 -7.59
N LYS A 280 10.90 12.97 -8.30
CA LYS A 280 12.04 12.23 -7.74
C LYS A 280 12.73 13.00 -6.61
N GLU A 281 13.04 14.27 -6.82
CA GLU A 281 13.70 15.11 -5.82
C GLU A 281 12.84 15.29 -4.55
N LYS A 282 11.52 15.52 -4.72
CA LYS A 282 10.59 15.62 -3.59
C LYS A 282 10.49 14.30 -2.84
N TYR A 283 10.47 13.19 -3.57
CA TYR A 283 10.44 11.84 -2.98
C TYR A 283 11.71 11.55 -2.16
N TYR A 284 12.89 11.89 -2.65
CA TYR A 284 14.12 11.69 -1.89
C TYR A 284 14.18 12.58 -0.64
N LYS A 285 13.75 13.84 -0.73
CA LYS A 285 13.61 14.71 0.46
C LYS A 285 12.66 14.09 1.50
N CYS A 286 11.57 13.46 1.07
CA CYS A 286 10.67 12.76 2.00
C CYS A 286 11.37 11.60 2.73
N ILE A 287 12.23 10.84 2.04
CA ILE A 287 13.03 9.76 2.66
C ILE A 287 14.03 10.36 3.66
N GLU A 288 14.74 11.42 3.31
CA GLU A 288 15.69 12.11 4.20
C GLU A 288 15.00 12.62 5.49
N HIS A 289 13.80 13.20 5.37
CA HIS A 289 13.00 13.59 6.53
C HIS A 289 12.65 12.39 7.40
N ALA A 290 12.25 11.29 6.81
CA ALA A 290 11.92 10.06 7.52
C ALA A 290 13.15 9.44 8.22
N ASP A 291 14.34 9.52 7.63
CA ASP A 291 15.59 9.08 8.26
C ASP A 291 15.93 9.90 9.52
N LYS A 292 15.54 11.17 9.53
CA LYS A 292 15.64 12.08 10.69
C LYS A 292 14.47 11.91 11.68
N GLY A 293 13.56 10.95 11.45
CA GLY A 293 12.42 10.64 12.32
C GLY A 293 11.10 11.33 11.96
N ASP A 294 11.09 12.17 10.93
CA ASP A 294 9.87 12.86 10.47
C ASP A 294 9.19 12.11 9.31
N GLN A 295 8.38 11.12 9.68
CA GLN A 295 7.62 10.29 8.75
C GLN A 295 6.46 11.04 8.06
N LYS A 296 6.04 12.18 8.62
CA LYS A 296 4.87 12.93 8.14
C LYS A 296 5.00 13.38 6.68
N TYR A 297 6.20 13.86 6.31
CA TYR A 297 6.44 14.37 4.95
C TYR A 297 6.12 13.34 3.88
N PHE A 298 6.65 12.13 4.01
CA PHE A 298 6.39 11.09 3.02
C PHE A 298 4.95 10.60 3.05
N THR A 299 4.36 10.50 4.25
CA THR A 299 2.97 10.06 4.39
C THR A 299 1.99 11.02 3.72
N VAL A 300 2.17 12.31 3.91
CA VAL A 300 1.35 13.35 3.25
C VAL A 300 1.60 13.36 1.74
N PHE A 301 2.86 13.31 1.32
CA PHE A 301 3.21 13.24 -0.10
C PHE A 301 2.52 12.06 -0.81
N LEU A 302 2.58 10.85 -0.23
CA LEU A 302 1.96 9.66 -0.82
C LEU A 302 0.43 9.81 -0.90
N ALA A 303 -0.19 10.34 0.16
CA ALA A 303 -1.62 10.60 0.21
C ALA A 303 -2.08 11.56 -0.89
N GLU A 304 -1.35 12.67 -1.06
CA GLU A 304 -1.62 13.66 -2.12
C GLU A 304 -1.43 13.06 -3.53
N GLN A 305 -0.36 12.27 -3.75
CA GLN A 305 -0.13 11.59 -5.03
C GLN A 305 -1.29 10.64 -5.35
N MET A 306 -1.73 9.85 -4.37
CA MET A 306 -2.87 8.94 -4.54
C MET A 306 -4.15 9.72 -4.92
N LEU A 307 -4.52 10.73 -4.15
CA LEU A 307 -5.71 11.53 -4.44
C LEU A 307 -5.64 12.16 -5.83
N LYS A 308 -4.49 12.75 -6.21
CA LYS A 308 -4.29 13.35 -7.54
C LYS A 308 -4.49 12.33 -8.66
N GLN A 309 -3.93 11.14 -8.54
CA GLN A 309 -3.98 10.12 -9.60
C GLN A 309 -5.39 9.57 -9.82
N TYR A 310 -6.23 9.52 -8.80
CA TYR A 310 -7.55 8.91 -8.88
C TYR A 310 -8.70 9.92 -8.96
N THR A 311 -8.51 11.19 -8.61
CA THR A 311 -9.54 12.24 -8.79
C THR A 311 -9.87 12.45 -10.28
N ILE A 312 -8.90 12.23 -11.18
CA ILE A 312 -9.08 12.41 -12.63
C ILE A 312 -9.82 11.23 -13.28
N VAL A 313 -9.87 10.07 -12.62
CA VAL A 313 -10.38 8.81 -13.19
C VAL A 313 -11.81 8.51 -12.78
N LEU A 314 -12.27 9.07 -11.66
CA LEU A 314 -13.63 8.88 -11.19
C LEU A 314 -14.54 9.92 -11.86
N PRO A 315 -15.61 9.50 -12.59
CA PRO A 315 -16.59 10.44 -13.12
C PRO A 315 -17.24 11.19 -11.95
N THR A 316 -17.29 12.51 -12.08
CA THR A 316 -18.02 13.42 -11.16
C THR A 316 -19.50 13.10 -11.15
#